data_7c650b2e2a0684223ce510861dbd8a8f
#
_entry.id   7c650b2e2a0684223ce510861dbd8a8f
#
_cell.length_a   1.000
_cell.length_b   1.000
_cell.length_c   1.000
_cell.angle_alpha   90.00
_cell.angle_beta   90.00
_cell.angle_gamma   90.00
#
_symmetry.space_group_name_H-M   'P 1'
#
loop_
_entity.id
_entity.type
_entity.pdbx_description
1 polymer ?
#
loop_
_entity_poly.entity_id
_entity_poly.type
_entity_poly.pdbx_seq_one_letter_code
_entity_poly.pdbx_strand_id
1 'polypeptide(L)'
;MNYKKWIIGLCILNILPALSQEYNIENIHIDGYIGNRINTCIEHRVKSQNTDHLIEPFKHRNEDHLWQSEFFGKWLLGAIASYQYTKDKELYNLITNSVEKLMNTQTSDGYIGNYKREAQLTNWDIWGRKYTSLSLRYPPRFTQVST
;
A
#
# COMPACT_ATOMS: atom_id res chain seq x y z
N MET A 1 -7.68 -40.35 35.86
CA MET A 1 -6.61 -39.47 35.33
C MET A 1 -7.23 -38.59 34.24
N ASN A 2 -7.26 -37.27 34.45
CA ASN A 2 -8.14 -36.36 33.71
C ASN A 2 -7.44 -35.91 32.36
N TYR A 3 -7.53 -36.77 31.33
CA TYR A 3 -6.95 -36.56 30.02
C TYR A 3 -7.51 -35.31 29.28
N LYS A 4 -8.72 -34.84 29.66
CA LYS A 4 -9.32 -33.60 29.08
C LYS A 4 -8.48 -32.36 29.36
N LYS A 5 -7.75 -32.28 30.49
CA LYS A 5 -6.90 -31.13 30.82
C LYS A 5 -5.61 -31.11 30.00
N TRP A 6 -5.11 -32.26 29.56
CA TRP A 6 -3.92 -32.38 28.73
C TRP A 6 -4.17 -32.01 27.28
N ILE A 7 -5.38 -32.30 26.75
CA ILE A 7 -5.77 -31.94 25.39
C ILE A 7 -5.87 -30.42 25.23
N ILE A 8 -6.43 -29.71 26.24
CA ILE A 8 -6.52 -28.25 26.23
C ILE A 8 -5.12 -27.62 26.29
N GLY A 9 -4.20 -28.17 27.09
CA GLY A 9 -2.81 -27.69 27.13
C GLY A 9 -2.06 -27.89 25.80
N LEU A 10 -2.31 -28.99 25.09
CA LEU A 10 -1.67 -29.28 23.80
C LEU A 10 -2.21 -28.37 22.66
N CYS A 11 -3.49 -27.98 22.72
CA CYS A 11 -4.09 -27.04 21.76
C CYS A 11 -3.58 -25.61 21.95
N ILE A 12 -3.23 -25.20 23.16
CA ILE A 12 -2.71 -23.84 23.42
C ILE A 12 -1.25 -23.69 22.93
N LEU A 13 -0.47 -24.77 22.95
CA LEU A 13 0.92 -24.75 22.45
C LEU A 13 1.03 -24.61 20.91
N ASN A 14 -0.06 -24.85 20.17
CA ASN A 14 -0.06 -24.74 18.72
C ASN A 14 -0.52 -23.36 18.20
N ILE A 15 -0.83 -22.40 19.10
CA ILE A 15 -1.09 -21.01 18.75
C ILE A 15 0.20 -20.18 18.92
N LEU A 16 1.32 -20.70 18.48
CA LEU A 16 2.44 -19.84 18.19
C LEU A 16 2.08 -19.10 16.91
N PRO A 17 1.98 -17.76 16.95
CA PRO A 17 1.82 -17.01 15.71
C PRO A 17 2.98 -17.42 14.79
N ALA A 18 2.69 -17.89 13.61
CA ALA A 18 3.70 -17.99 12.58
C ALA A 18 4.26 -16.57 12.42
N LEU A 19 5.42 -16.34 13.02
CA LEU A 19 6.16 -15.12 12.83
C LEU A 19 6.54 -15.13 11.35
N SER A 20 5.71 -14.45 10.53
CA SER A 20 6.13 -14.16 9.18
C SER A 20 7.40 -13.33 9.30
N GLN A 21 8.50 -13.89 8.87
CA GLN A 21 9.76 -13.16 8.83
C GLN A 21 9.59 -12.06 7.78
N GLU A 22 9.34 -10.84 8.25
CA GLU A 22 9.35 -9.68 7.37
C GLU A 22 10.80 -9.48 6.93
N TYR A 23 11.06 -9.71 5.65
CA TYR A 23 12.37 -9.41 5.08
C TYR A 23 12.58 -7.89 5.11
N ASN A 24 13.57 -7.46 5.87
CA ASN A 24 13.95 -6.05 5.89
C ASN A 24 14.83 -5.76 4.66
N ILE A 25 14.23 -5.15 3.63
CA ILE A 25 14.93 -4.75 2.40
C ILE A 25 15.87 -3.55 2.59
N GLU A 26 15.87 -2.92 3.75
CA GLU A 26 16.69 -1.74 4.05
C GLU A 26 18.20 -2.01 4.01
N ASN A 27 18.60 -3.27 4.17
CA ASN A 27 20.00 -3.69 4.17
C ASN A 27 20.43 -4.39 2.87
N ILE A 28 19.56 -4.37 1.85
CA ILE A 28 19.87 -4.99 0.56
C ILE A 28 20.39 -3.90 -0.38
N HIS A 29 21.59 -4.11 -0.89
CA HIS A 29 22.17 -3.29 -1.95
C HIS A 29 22.50 -4.17 -3.16
N ILE A 30 22.07 -3.76 -4.34
CA ILE A 30 22.26 -4.50 -5.58
C ILE A 30 23.03 -3.63 -6.58
N ASP A 31 24.22 -4.09 -6.93
CA ASP A 31 25.11 -3.40 -7.88
C ASP A 31 25.03 -3.95 -9.30
N GLY A 32 25.79 -3.35 -10.19
CA GLY A 32 25.96 -3.80 -11.57
C GLY A 32 24.71 -3.61 -12.43
N TYR A 33 24.54 -4.47 -13.41
CA TYR A 33 23.47 -4.33 -14.40
C TYR A 33 22.07 -4.32 -13.75
N ILE A 34 21.81 -5.22 -12.81
CA ILE A 34 20.50 -5.32 -12.15
C ILE A 34 20.22 -4.08 -11.31
N GLY A 35 21.20 -3.62 -10.51
CA GLY A 35 21.07 -2.41 -9.72
C GLY A 35 20.77 -1.17 -10.58
N ASN A 36 21.47 -1.03 -11.70
CA ASN A 36 21.22 0.05 -12.66
C ASN A 36 19.79 -0.01 -13.25
N ARG A 37 19.28 -1.22 -13.54
CA ARG A 37 17.89 -1.39 -14.04
C ARG A 37 16.86 -1.04 -12.99
N ILE A 38 17.10 -1.40 -11.72
CA ILE A 38 16.24 -1.01 -10.60
C ILE A 38 16.22 0.52 -10.47
N ASN A 39 17.36 1.17 -10.43
CA ASN A 39 17.45 2.63 -10.34
C ASN A 39 16.76 3.32 -11.53
N THR A 40 16.96 2.84 -12.74
CA THR A 40 16.26 3.35 -13.94
C THR A 40 14.74 3.23 -13.80
N CYS A 41 14.25 2.10 -13.28
CA CYS A 41 12.82 1.89 -13.04
C CYS A 41 12.28 2.88 -11.98
N ILE A 42 13.01 3.08 -10.89
CA ILE A 42 12.62 4.01 -9.84
C ILE A 42 12.51 5.43 -10.39
N GLU A 43 13.53 5.91 -11.09
CA GLU A 43 13.55 7.28 -11.63
C GLU A 43 12.48 7.50 -12.72
N HIS A 44 12.39 6.60 -13.68
CA HIS A 44 11.61 6.82 -14.89
C HIS A 44 10.21 6.16 -14.88
N ARG A 45 9.83 5.44 -13.82
CA ARG A 45 8.49 4.84 -13.69
C ARG A 45 7.83 5.20 -12.37
N VAL A 46 8.55 5.10 -11.26
CA VAL A 46 7.96 5.33 -9.94
C VAL A 46 7.90 6.83 -9.64
N LYS A 47 9.02 7.54 -9.74
CA LYS A 47 9.11 8.97 -9.43
C LYS A 47 8.46 9.85 -10.51
N SER A 48 8.53 9.47 -11.76
CA SER A 48 7.95 10.20 -12.88
C SER A 48 6.44 10.05 -13.04
N GLN A 49 5.78 9.22 -12.19
CA GLN A 49 4.35 9.00 -12.28
C GLN A 49 3.57 10.27 -11.95
N ASN A 50 2.61 10.62 -12.81
CA ASN A 50 1.65 11.68 -12.50
C ASN A 50 0.61 11.17 -11.48
N THR A 51 0.89 11.40 -10.21
CA THR A 51 0.03 10.94 -9.10
C THR A 51 -1.30 11.68 -9.04
N ASP A 52 -1.36 12.92 -9.51
CA ASP A 52 -2.61 13.68 -9.59
C ASP A 52 -3.57 13.03 -10.57
N HIS A 53 -3.06 12.54 -11.70
CA HIS A 53 -3.88 11.77 -12.65
C HIS A 53 -4.39 10.44 -12.06
N LEU A 54 -3.60 9.77 -11.20
CA LEU A 54 -4.04 8.56 -10.52
C LEU A 54 -5.13 8.82 -9.46
N ILE A 55 -5.14 10.02 -8.87
CA ILE A 55 -6.09 10.43 -7.83
C ILE A 55 -7.39 11.00 -8.43
N GLU A 56 -7.33 11.50 -9.65
CA GLU A 56 -8.46 12.17 -10.30
C GLU A 56 -9.77 11.36 -10.28
N PRO A 57 -9.80 10.04 -10.54
CA PRO A 57 -11.01 9.23 -10.46
C PRO A 57 -11.68 9.26 -9.08
N PHE A 58 -10.90 9.38 -8.00
CA PHE A 58 -11.42 9.43 -6.63
C PHE A 58 -12.17 10.72 -6.30
N LYS A 59 -11.93 11.80 -7.06
CA LYS A 59 -12.63 13.07 -6.88
C LYS A 59 -14.02 13.06 -7.54
N HIS A 60 -14.14 12.44 -8.71
CA HIS A 60 -15.36 12.49 -9.53
C HIS A 60 -16.39 11.43 -9.14
N ARG A 61 -16.00 10.25 -8.72
CA ARG A 61 -16.87 9.14 -8.27
C ARG A 61 -18.05 8.87 -9.21
N ASN A 62 -17.76 8.83 -10.50
CA ASN A 62 -18.78 8.64 -11.55
C ASN A 62 -18.73 7.25 -12.18
N GLU A 63 -17.91 6.36 -11.63
CA GLU A 63 -17.66 5.04 -12.17
C GLU A 63 -18.68 4.00 -11.66
N ASP A 64 -18.92 2.94 -12.42
CA ASP A 64 -19.79 1.81 -12.05
C ASP A 64 -19.29 0.45 -12.53
N HIS A 65 -18.25 0.37 -13.37
CA HIS A 65 -17.76 -0.90 -13.92
C HIS A 65 -16.27 -0.96 -14.23
N LEU A 66 -15.52 0.16 -14.21
CA LEU A 66 -14.08 0.17 -14.47
C LEU A 66 -13.25 0.06 -13.19
N TRP A 67 -11.97 -0.27 -13.33
CA TRP A 67 -11.03 -0.61 -12.26
C TRP A 67 -9.99 0.47 -11.97
N GLN A 68 -10.21 1.72 -12.35
CA GLN A 68 -9.22 2.81 -12.30
C GLN A 68 -8.64 3.06 -10.90
N SER A 69 -9.42 2.86 -9.84
CA SER A 69 -8.96 3.09 -8.47
C SER A 69 -7.83 2.14 -8.02
N GLU A 70 -7.61 1.03 -8.70
CA GLU A 70 -6.49 0.13 -8.37
C GLU A 70 -5.12 0.71 -8.71
N PHE A 71 -5.06 1.61 -9.72
CA PHE A 71 -3.78 2.10 -10.23
C PHE A 71 -3.01 2.90 -9.20
N PHE A 72 -3.69 3.75 -8.42
CA PHE A 72 -3.05 4.48 -7.33
C PHE A 72 -2.47 3.51 -6.28
N GLY A 73 -3.25 2.54 -5.84
CA GLY A 73 -2.81 1.57 -4.83
C GLY A 73 -1.62 0.72 -5.31
N LYS A 74 -1.64 0.29 -6.56
CA LYS A 74 -0.52 -0.45 -7.16
C LYS A 74 0.75 0.39 -7.27
N TRP A 75 0.62 1.65 -7.71
CA TRP A 75 1.74 2.58 -7.73
C TRP A 75 2.31 2.80 -6.32
N LEU A 76 1.45 3.05 -5.34
CA LEU A 76 1.87 3.34 -3.97
C LEU A 76 2.63 2.17 -3.34
N LEU A 77 2.20 0.92 -3.57
CA LEU A 77 2.95 -0.27 -3.12
C LEU A 77 4.37 -0.31 -3.71
N GLY A 78 4.50 -0.06 -5.01
CA GLY A 78 5.80 0.02 -5.67
C GLY A 78 6.66 1.18 -5.18
N ALA A 79 6.05 2.35 -4.95
CA ALA A 79 6.73 3.53 -4.45
C ALA A 79 7.25 3.33 -3.01
N ILE A 80 6.45 2.71 -2.13
CA ILE A 80 6.87 2.37 -0.77
C ILE A 80 8.04 1.40 -0.79
N ALA A 81 7.99 0.32 -1.58
CA ALA A 81 9.08 -0.63 -1.70
C ALA A 81 10.36 0.04 -2.24
N SER A 82 10.21 0.92 -3.24
CA SER A 82 11.32 1.71 -3.79
C SER A 82 11.94 2.64 -2.74
N TYR A 83 11.11 3.30 -1.93
CA TYR A 83 11.58 4.13 -0.82
C TYR A 83 12.29 3.30 0.26
N GLN A 84 11.75 2.14 0.62
CA GLN A 84 12.40 1.24 1.57
C GLN A 84 13.79 0.80 1.10
N TYR A 85 13.96 0.61 -0.21
CA TYR A 85 15.24 0.25 -0.81
C TYR A 85 16.22 1.43 -0.90
N THR A 86 15.76 2.62 -1.34
CA THR A 86 16.64 3.76 -1.66
C THR A 86 16.80 4.78 -0.54
N LYS A 87 15.81 4.91 0.36
CA LYS A 87 15.67 6.01 1.34
C LYS A 87 15.66 7.40 0.69
N ASP A 88 15.25 7.47 -0.58
CA ASP A 88 15.22 8.71 -1.36
C ASP A 88 14.20 9.70 -0.79
N LYS A 89 14.67 10.88 -0.39
CA LYS A 89 13.86 11.93 0.24
C LYS A 89 12.82 12.52 -0.72
N GLU A 90 13.13 12.62 -2.00
CA GLU A 90 12.21 13.13 -3.01
C GLU A 90 11.04 12.15 -3.19
N LEU A 91 11.35 10.85 -3.28
CA LEU A 91 10.33 9.80 -3.34
C LEU A 91 9.47 9.77 -2.07
N TYR A 92 10.06 9.95 -0.90
CA TYR A 92 9.32 10.07 0.35
C TYR A 92 8.30 11.21 0.31
N ASN A 93 8.73 12.40 -0.12
CA ASN A 93 7.87 13.57 -0.23
C ASN A 93 6.74 13.33 -1.26
N LEU A 94 7.07 12.70 -2.40
CA LEU A 94 6.08 12.34 -3.41
C LEU A 94 5.01 11.40 -2.84
N ILE A 95 5.42 10.36 -2.12
CA ILE A 95 4.51 9.41 -1.45
C ILE A 95 3.61 10.15 -0.46
N THR A 96 4.19 10.95 0.44
CA THR A 96 3.46 11.66 1.49
C THR A 96 2.41 12.60 0.90
N ASN A 97 2.82 13.44 -0.05
CA ASN A 97 1.91 14.38 -0.70
C ASN A 97 0.78 13.66 -1.47
N SER A 98 1.09 12.53 -2.09
CA SER A 98 0.10 11.77 -2.84
C SER A 98 -0.91 11.08 -1.92
N VAL A 99 -0.46 10.53 -0.79
CA VAL A 99 -1.33 9.95 0.24
C VAL A 99 -2.24 11.03 0.84
N GLU A 100 -1.71 12.20 1.18
CA GLU A 100 -2.50 13.31 1.70
C GLU A 100 -3.58 13.75 0.70
N LYS A 101 -3.22 13.93 -0.57
CA LYS A 101 -4.18 14.26 -1.62
C LYS A 101 -5.27 13.19 -1.77
N LEU A 102 -4.92 11.90 -1.70
CA LEU A 102 -5.90 10.83 -1.74
C LEU A 102 -6.83 10.87 -0.52
N MET A 103 -6.29 11.02 0.69
CA MET A 103 -7.07 11.10 1.92
C MET A 103 -8.06 12.27 1.88
N ASN A 104 -7.69 13.40 1.28
CA ASN A 104 -8.59 14.54 1.09
C ASN A 104 -9.76 14.26 0.13
N THR A 105 -9.76 13.11 -0.58
CA THR A 105 -10.91 12.67 -1.38
C THR A 105 -11.91 11.85 -0.57
N GLN A 106 -11.65 11.52 0.70
CA GLN A 106 -12.54 10.73 1.53
C GLN A 106 -13.90 11.42 1.71
N THR A 107 -14.97 10.65 1.54
CA THR A 107 -16.33 11.15 1.81
C THR A 107 -16.62 11.18 3.30
N SER A 108 -17.68 11.87 3.69
CA SER A 108 -18.11 12.00 5.10
C SER A 108 -18.47 10.65 5.76
N ASP A 109 -18.86 9.67 4.96
CA ASP A 109 -19.13 8.28 5.39
C ASP A 109 -17.89 7.37 5.35
N GLY A 110 -16.72 7.93 5.05
CA GLY A 110 -15.43 7.23 5.10
C GLY A 110 -15.03 6.53 3.81
N TYR A 111 -15.79 6.62 2.73
CA TYR A 111 -15.47 5.96 1.47
C TYR A 111 -14.29 6.64 0.76
N ILE A 112 -13.33 5.83 0.31
CA ILE A 112 -12.23 6.20 -0.60
C ILE A 112 -12.30 5.27 -1.82
N GLY A 113 -12.69 5.78 -2.95
CA GLY A 113 -12.88 5.05 -4.20
C GLY A 113 -13.43 5.94 -5.30
N ASN A 114 -13.64 5.38 -6.48
CA ASN A 114 -14.08 6.12 -7.67
C ASN A 114 -15.50 5.79 -8.12
N TYR A 115 -16.21 4.91 -7.39
CA TYR A 115 -17.56 4.46 -7.76
C TYR A 115 -18.63 5.40 -7.23
N LYS A 116 -19.68 5.61 -8.06
CA LYS A 116 -20.90 6.29 -7.63
C LYS A 116 -21.60 5.48 -6.54
N ARG A 117 -22.32 6.19 -5.65
CA ARG A 117 -22.84 5.60 -4.39
C ARG A 117 -23.66 4.32 -4.59
N GLU A 118 -24.51 4.29 -5.60
CA GLU A 118 -25.38 3.16 -5.92
C GLU A 118 -24.66 1.93 -6.48
N ALA A 119 -23.43 2.12 -6.95
CA ALA A 119 -22.59 1.06 -7.52
C ALA A 119 -21.45 0.61 -6.59
N GLN A 120 -21.35 1.20 -5.40
CA GLN A 120 -20.33 0.79 -4.43
C GLN A 120 -20.54 -0.67 -4.00
N LEU A 121 -19.43 -1.36 -3.66
CA LEU A 121 -19.38 -2.78 -3.29
C LEU A 121 -19.73 -3.74 -4.43
N THR A 122 -19.84 -3.25 -5.67
CA THR A 122 -20.04 -4.09 -6.85
C THR A 122 -18.84 -4.07 -7.77
N ASN A 123 -18.78 -4.98 -8.73
CA ASN A 123 -17.78 -5.05 -9.79
C ASN A 123 -16.34 -4.87 -9.26
N TRP A 124 -15.61 -3.93 -9.83
CA TRP A 124 -14.20 -3.66 -9.48
C TRP A 124 -14.02 -2.66 -8.34
N ASP A 125 -15.09 -2.14 -7.74
CA ASP A 125 -14.98 -1.26 -6.57
C ASP A 125 -14.24 -1.95 -5.42
N ILE A 126 -14.65 -3.19 -5.08
CA ILE A 126 -13.99 -3.97 -4.03
C ILE A 126 -12.52 -4.24 -4.37
N TRP A 127 -12.23 -4.51 -5.63
CA TRP A 127 -10.87 -4.74 -6.11
C TRP A 127 -10.00 -3.49 -5.98
N GLY A 128 -10.48 -2.34 -6.43
CA GLY A 128 -9.78 -1.05 -6.30
C GLY A 128 -9.54 -0.68 -4.83
N ARG A 129 -10.56 -0.80 -3.99
CA ARG A 129 -10.48 -0.56 -2.54
C ARG A 129 -9.49 -1.49 -1.85
N LYS A 130 -9.39 -2.75 -2.27
CA LYS A 130 -8.38 -3.69 -1.79
C LYS A 130 -6.98 -3.12 -1.95
N TYR A 131 -6.61 -2.68 -3.17
CA TYR A 131 -5.28 -2.13 -3.42
C TYR A 131 -5.02 -0.83 -2.68
N THR A 132 -6.00 0.06 -2.64
CA THR A 132 -5.90 1.31 -1.89
C THR A 132 -5.73 1.07 -0.40
N SER A 133 -6.56 0.22 0.21
CA SER A 133 -6.46 -0.11 1.64
C SER A 133 -5.16 -0.84 1.99
N LEU A 134 -4.73 -1.77 1.13
CA LEU A 134 -3.49 -2.51 1.34
C LEU A 134 -2.28 -1.57 1.31
N SER A 135 -2.23 -0.65 0.35
CA SER A 135 -1.13 0.31 0.24
C SER A 135 -1.10 1.32 1.40
N LEU A 136 -2.26 1.76 1.88
CA LEU A 136 -2.36 2.67 3.03
C LEU A 136 -2.03 1.99 4.37
N ARG A 137 -2.07 0.64 4.44
CA ARG A 137 -1.68 -0.11 5.66
C ARG A 137 -0.17 -0.09 5.90
N TYR A 138 0.63 0.10 4.85
CA TYR A 138 2.09 0.08 4.90
C TYR A 138 2.71 1.45 4.56
N PRO A 139 2.20 2.59 5.09
CA PRO A 139 2.96 3.81 4.94
C PRO A 139 4.33 3.56 5.57
N PRO A 140 5.41 4.11 5.02
CA PRO A 140 6.66 4.19 5.75
C PRO A 140 6.30 4.75 7.13
N ARG A 141 6.62 4.02 8.21
CA ARG A 141 6.42 4.55 9.55
C ARG A 141 7.18 5.86 9.57
N PHE A 142 6.45 6.96 9.61
CA PHE A 142 7.02 8.28 9.78
C PHE A 142 7.58 8.32 11.22
N THR A 143 8.74 7.72 11.41
CA THR A 143 9.54 8.03 12.59
C THR A 143 9.76 9.53 12.49
N GLN A 144 9.08 10.28 13.36
CA GLN A 144 9.36 11.67 13.57
C GLN A 144 10.88 11.79 13.65
N VAL A 145 11.48 12.39 12.64
CA VAL A 145 12.84 12.89 12.76
C VAL A 145 12.70 14.01 13.78
N SER A 146 12.97 13.66 15.06
CA SER A 146 13.14 14.64 16.11
C SER A 146 14.25 15.58 15.66
N THR A 147 13.86 16.80 15.36
CA THR A 147 14.73 17.95 15.19
C THR A 147 15.60 18.15 16.43
#